data_1840804a4c7afbf96453199b9e689728
#
_entry.id   1840804a4c7afbf96453199b9e689728
#
_cell.length_a   1.000
_cell.length_b   1.000
_cell.length_c   1.000
_cell.angle_alpha   90.00
_cell.angle_beta   90.00
_cell.angle_gamma   90.00
#
_symmetry.space_group_name_H-M   'P 1'
#
loop_
_entity.id
_entity.type
_entity.pdbx_description
1 polymer ?
#
loop_
_entity_poly.entity_id
_entity_poly.type
_entity_poly.pdbx_seq_one_letter_code
_entity_poly.pdbx_strand_id
1 'polypeptide(L)'
;MSQESPVADPPAKPRRRAVSKRSLATSLSILDAAERLFAERGYDGASVRDIARAAGTQIASISFHHVSKETLFERVVERRATELSQLRLDALSALKTHDAEPTLEALLSAFLRPYLEKAGAGDPQWLAYARLVAMVSADSRWHRISERCFDPTAGVFIAEIARLFPHADRPTIALSFIFSVSAMLSLSTSTWRIEALSAAAGDQPAMDRLADHLVRFCESGMRAALDG
;
A
#
# COMPACT_ATOMS: atom_id res chain seq x y z
N MET A 1 -14.01 31.32 64.79
CA MET A 1 -13.44 29.99 64.48
C MET A 1 -14.11 29.52 63.19
N SER A 2 -13.47 29.80 62.04
CA SER A 2 -13.99 29.43 60.73
C SER A 2 -13.35 28.07 60.36
N GLN A 3 -14.20 27.07 60.09
CA GLN A 3 -13.76 25.76 59.64
C GLN A 3 -13.64 25.81 58.11
N GLU A 4 -12.41 25.66 57.61
CA GLU A 4 -12.13 25.39 56.19
C GLU A 4 -12.44 23.91 55.87
N SER A 5 -13.33 23.68 54.87
CA SER A 5 -13.61 22.37 54.33
C SER A 5 -12.49 21.93 53.38
N PRO A 6 -12.06 20.66 53.36
CA PRO A 6 -11.03 20.19 52.47
C PRO A 6 -11.51 20.12 51.01
N VAL A 7 -10.76 20.75 50.13
CA VAL A 7 -10.94 20.67 48.66
C VAL A 7 -10.61 19.24 48.20
N ALA A 8 -11.59 18.59 47.60
CA ALA A 8 -11.41 17.26 47.02
C ALA A 8 -10.50 17.32 45.79
N ASP A 9 -9.48 16.46 45.75
CA ASP A 9 -8.58 16.25 44.61
C ASP A 9 -9.35 15.81 43.35
N PRO A 10 -9.01 16.33 42.18
CA PRO A 10 -9.65 15.93 40.92
C PRO A 10 -9.33 14.46 40.55
N PRO A 11 -10.27 13.72 39.94
CA PRO A 11 -10.11 12.31 39.63
C PRO A 11 -8.95 12.11 38.67
N ALA A 12 -8.02 11.21 39.01
CA ALA A 12 -6.87 10.83 38.23
C ALA A 12 -7.31 10.30 36.84
N LYS A 13 -6.76 10.88 35.75
CA LYS A 13 -6.97 10.42 34.38
C LYS A 13 -6.63 8.93 34.24
N PRO A 14 -7.45 8.12 33.53
CA PRO A 14 -7.19 6.70 33.36
C PRO A 14 -5.87 6.51 32.63
N ARG A 15 -4.90 5.86 33.29
CA ARG A 15 -3.61 5.44 32.68
C ARG A 15 -3.92 4.50 31.52
N ARG A 16 -3.62 4.89 30.28
CA ARG A 16 -3.58 3.99 29.10
C ARG A 16 -2.68 2.81 29.46
N ARG A 17 -3.26 1.63 29.67
CA ARG A 17 -2.50 0.39 29.93
C ARG A 17 -1.59 0.17 28.72
N ALA A 18 -0.28 0.04 28.93
CA ALA A 18 0.66 -0.36 27.90
C ALA A 18 0.21 -1.70 27.31
N VAL A 19 0.10 -1.77 25.97
CA VAL A 19 -0.29 -2.99 25.26
C VAL A 19 0.74 -4.05 25.57
N SER A 20 0.32 -5.22 26.12
CA SER A 20 1.26 -6.28 26.46
C SER A 20 1.88 -6.88 25.19
N LYS A 21 3.14 -7.39 25.28
CA LYS A 21 3.81 -8.08 24.16
C LYS A 21 2.93 -9.19 23.56
N ARG A 22 2.20 -9.93 24.40
CA ARG A 22 1.29 -10.99 23.97
C ARG A 22 0.10 -10.43 23.19
N SER A 23 -0.48 -9.32 23.60
CA SER A 23 -1.57 -8.65 22.92
C SER A 23 -1.15 -8.15 21.54
N LEU A 24 0.07 -7.59 21.44
CA LEU A 24 0.64 -7.16 20.15
C LEU A 24 0.87 -8.35 19.21
N ALA A 25 1.46 -9.44 19.71
CA ALA A 25 1.66 -10.65 18.91
C ALA A 25 0.34 -11.24 18.37
N THR A 26 -0.71 -11.27 19.20
CA THR A 26 -2.05 -11.72 18.78
C THR A 26 -2.62 -10.80 17.68
N SER A 27 -2.49 -9.50 17.83
CA SER A 27 -2.95 -8.54 16.82
C SER A 27 -2.23 -8.73 15.48
N LEU A 28 -0.91 -8.94 15.49
CA LEU A 28 -0.13 -9.20 14.27
C LEU A 28 -0.53 -10.53 13.62
N SER A 29 -0.71 -11.60 14.38
CA SER A 29 -1.19 -12.90 13.86
C SER A 29 -2.56 -12.77 13.20
N ILE A 30 -3.47 -11.97 13.76
CA ILE A 30 -4.79 -11.69 13.15
C ILE A 30 -4.62 -10.94 11.83
N LEU A 31 -3.78 -9.91 11.77
CA LEU A 31 -3.53 -9.16 10.55
C LEU A 31 -2.91 -10.03 9.45
N ASP A 32 -1.95 -10.89 9.78
CA ASP A 32 -1.31 -11.79 8.82
C ASP A 32 -2.28 -12.85 8.26
N ALA A 33 -3.14 -13.40 9.11
CA ALA A 33 -4.18 -14.34 8.69
C ALA A 33 -5.25 -13.65 7.82
N ALA A 34 -5.66 -12.44 8.20
CA ALA A 34 -6.64 -11.65 7.47
C ALA A 34 -6.11 -11.25 6.08
N GLU A 35 -4.85 -10.80 5.98
CA GLU A 35 -4.20 -10.43 4.72
C GLU A 35 -4.25 -11.57 3.71
N ARG A 36 -3.87 -12.79 4.12
CA ARG A 36 -3.93 -13.98 3.25
C ARG A 36 -5.36 -14.31 2.82
N LEU A 37 -6.29 -14.39 3.78
CA LEU A 37 -7.67 -14.78 3.49
C LEU A 37 -8.40 -13.76 2.62
N PHE A 38 -8.20 -12.48 2.84
CA PHE A 38 -8.75 -11.44 1.97
C PHE A 38 -8.16 -11.50 0.56
N ALA A 39 -6.86 -11.76 0.42
CA ALA A 39 -6.22 -11.91 -0.88
C ALA A 39 -6.68 -13.15 -1.65
N GLU A 40 -6.98 -14.26 -0.95
CA GLU A 40 -7.41 -15.53 -1.55
C GLU A 40 -8.89 -15.54 -1.91
N ARG A 41 -9.75 -14.98 -1.06
CA ARG A 41 -11.20 -15.12 -1.13
C ARG A 41 -11.96 -13.82 -1.39
N GLY A 42 -11.24 -12.72 -1.50
CA GLY A 42 -11.84 -11.39 -1.52
C GLY A 42 -12.38 -10.97 -0.16
N TYR A 43 -12.78 -9.71 -0.06
CA TYR A 43 -13.38 -9.18 1.16
C TYR A 43 -14.64 -9.96 1.55
N ASP A 44 -15.57 -10.16 0.62
CA ASP A 44 -16.86 -10.76 0.91
C ASP A 44 -16.75 -12.26 1.27
N GLY A 45 -15.83 -13.00 0.63
CA GLY A 45 -15.62 -14.44 0.83
C GLY A 45 -14.83 -14.80 2.09
N ALA A 46 -14.12 -13.88 2.72
CA ALA A 46 -13.40 -14.13 3.98
C ALA A 46 -14.30 -13.83 5.19
N SER A 47 -14.49 -14.80 6.09
CA SER A 47 -15.25 -14.59 7.33
C SER A 47 -14.33 -14.31 8.52
N VAL A 48 -14.83 -13.52 9.51
CA VAL A 48 -14.13 -13.28 10.78
C VAL A 48 -13.84 -14.60 11.52
N ARG A 49 -14.71 -15.59 11.37
CA ARG A 49 -14.52 -16.92 11.96
C ARG A 49 -13.34 -17.67 11.33
N ASP A 50 -13.19 -17.59 10.00
CA ASP A 50 -12.07 -18.21 9.31
C ASP A 50 -10.75 -17.52 9.63
N ILE A 51 -10.78 -16.18 9.74
CA ILE A 51 -9.61 -15.39 10.17
C ILE A 51 -9.20 -15.78 11.60
N ALA A 52 -10.13 -15.88 12.54
CA ALA A 52 -9.84 -16.30 13.92
C ALA A 52 -9.20 -17.68 13.96
N ARG A 53 -9.76 -18.63 13.20
CA ARG A 53 -9.22 -20.01 13.09
C ARG A 53 -7.81 -20.00 12.51
N ALA A 54 -7.57 -19.25 11.43
CA ALA A 54 -6.26 -19.15 10.78
C ALA A 54 -5.22 -18.45 11.64
N ALA A 55 -5.64 -17.50 12.48
CA ALA A 55 -4.77 -16.79 13.44
C ALA A 55 -4.53 -17.58 14.75
N GLY A 56 -5.16 -18.75 14.93
CA GLY A 56 -5.07 -19.52 16.18
C GLY A 56 -5.67 -18.80 17.39
N THR A 57 -6.72 -17.99 17.20
CA THR A 57 -7.33 -17.17 18.24
C THR A 57 -8.85 -17.29 18.29
N GLN A 58 -9.48 -16.66 19.27
CA GLN A 58 -10.93 -16.61 19.39
C GLN A 58 -11.51 -15.41 18.63
N ILE A 59 -12.76 -15.50 18.17
CA ILE A 59 -13.46 -14.40 17.49
C ILE A 59 -13.50 -13.14 18.38
N ALA A 60 -13.70 -13.30 19.70
CA ALA A 60 -13.68 -12.22 20.67
C ALA A 60 -12.37 -11.40 20.64
N SER A 61 -11.24 -12.04 20.34
CA SER A 61 -9.94 -11.35 20.19
C SER A 61 -9.92 -10.45 18.96
N ILE A 62 -10.54 -10.85 17.85
CA ILE A 62 -10.66 -9.99 16.67
C ILE A 62 -11.50 -8.76 17.01
N SER A 63 -12.69 -8.93 17.61
CA SER A 63 -13.54 -7.81 18.00
C SER A 63 -12.85 -6.88 19.00
N PHE A 64 -12.04 -7.42 19.90
CA PHE A 64 -11.27 -6.60 20.86
C PHE A 64 -10.18 -5.79 20.17
N HIS A 65 -9.46 -6.36 19.18
CA HIS A 65 -8.34 -5.70 18.50
C HIS A 65 -8.78 -4.83 17.31
N HIS A 66 -9.81 -5.25 16.57
CA HIS A 66 -10.13 -4.68 15.26
C HIS A 66 -11.60 -4.24 15.09
N VAL A 67 -12.44 -4.37 16.11
CA VAL A 67 -13.83 -3.89 16.18
C VAL A 67 -14.76 -4.53 15.13
N SER A 68 -14.45 -4.43 13.84
CA SER A 68 -15.24 -4.97 12.72
C SER A 68 -14.36 -5.60 11.64
N LYS A 69 -14.98 -6.36 10.74
CA LYS A 69 -14.31 -6.93 9.56
C LYS A 69 -13.79 -5.82 8.63
N GLU A 70 -14.55 -4.75 8.47
CA GLU A 70 -14.17 -3.59 7.66
C GLU A 70 -12.95 -2.89 8.25
N THR A 71 -12.97 -2.58 9.55
CA THR A 71 -11.81 -2.00 10.25
C THR A 71 -10.58 -2.92 10.18
N LEU A 72 -10.78 -4.25 10.25
CA LEU A 72 -9.70 -5.21 10.10
C LEU A 72 -9.11 -5.15 8.68
N PHE A 73 -9.95 -5.09 7.65
CA PHE A 73 -9.53 -4.97 6.26
C PHE A 73 -8.74 -3.67 6.02
N GLU A 74 -9.26 -2.55 6.49
CA GLU A 74 -8.56 -1.26 6.43
C GLU A 74 -7.16 -1.32 7.06
N ARG A 75 -7.04 -1.90 8.26
CA ARG A 75 -5.74 -2.04 8.96
C ARG A 75 -4.77 -2.97 8.24
N VAL A 76 -5.27 -4.02 7.60
CA VAL A 76 -4.45 -4.90 6.75
C VAL A 76 -3.84 -4.10 5.62
N VAL A 77 -4.64 -3.32 4.89
CA VAL A 77 -4.14 -2.50 3.78
C VAL A 77 -3.20 -1.40 4.28
N GLU A 78 -3.59 -0.66 5.32
CA GLU A 78 -2.84 0.46 5.89
C GLU A 78 -1.43 0.06 6.35
N ARG A 79 -1.28 -1.12 6.98
CA ARG A 79 0.00 -1.61 7.48
C ARG A 79 1.06 -1.66 6.39
N ARG A 80 0.73 -2.27 5.24
CA ARG A 80 1.66 -2.41 4.12
C ARG A 80 1.78 -1.13 3.29
N ALA A 81 0.67 -0.40 3.15
CA ALA A 81 0.67 0.89 2.48
C ALA A 81 1.63 1.87 3.16
N THR A 82 1.65 1.90 4.50
CA THR A 82 2.57 2.76 5.27
C THR A 82 4.03 2.42 5.01
N GLU A 83 4.39 1.11 5.04
CA GLU A 83 5.75 0.66 4.74
C GLU A 83 6.16 1.03 3.31
N LEU A 84 5.28 0.77 2.34
CA LEU A 84 5.55 1.07 0.94
C LEU A 84 5.66 2.58 0.67
N SER A 85 4.79 3.37 1.30
CA SER A 85 4.83 4.83 1.20
C SER A 85 6.17 5.37 1.71
N GLN A 86 6.67 4.85 2.83
CA GLN A 86 7.97 5.25 3.36
C GLN A 86 9.11 4.93 2.38
N LEU A 87 9.13 3.70 1.82
CA LEU A 87 10.14 3.31 0.83
C LEU A 87 10.15 4.23 -0.39
N ARG A 88 8.97 4.61 -0.88
CA ARG A 88 8.81 5.53 -2.01
C ARG A 88 9.30 6.93 -1.69
N LEU A 89 8.94 7.46 -0.53
CA LEU A 89 9.37 8.78 -0.09
C LEU A 89 10.87 8.85 0.18
N ASP A 90 11.45 7.77 0.72
CA ASP A 90 12.90 7.66 0.92
C ASP A 90 13.63 7.63 -0.44
N ALA A 91 13.12 6.86 -1.41
CA ALA A 91 13.67 6.83 -2.77
C ALA A 91 13.57 8.21 -3.45
N LEU A 92 12.45 8.91 -3.32
CA LEU A 92 12.28 10.26 -3.83
C LEU A 92 13.25 11.25 -3.15
N SER A 93 13.41 11.14 -1.83
CA SER A 93 14.34 11.98 -1.06
C SER A 93 15.78 11.76 -1.53
N ALA A 94 16.18 10.52 -1.80
CA ALA A 94 17.51 10.20 -2.31
C ALA A 94 17.77 10.86 -3.68
N LEU A 95 16.77 10.90 -4.58
CA LEU A 95 16.91 11.61 -5.85
C LEU A 95 17.18 13.10 -5.69
N LYS A 96 16.60 13.73 -4.66
CA LYS A 96 16.71 15.17 -4.41
C LYS A 96 18.01 15.59 -3.70
N THR A 97 18.81 14.65 -3.23
CA THR A 97 20.11 14.94 -2.62
C THR A 97 21.20 15.26 -3.64
N HIS A 98 20.95 15.03 -4.93
CA HIS A 98 21.84 15.39 -6.02
C HIS A 98 21.43 16.78 -6.55
N ASP A 99 22.41 17.60 -6.96
CA ASP A 99 22.17 18.95 -7.48
C ASP A 99 21.39 19.01 -8.81
N ALA A 100 21.16 17.87 -9.44
CA ALA A 100 20.39 17.76 -10.67
C ALA A 100 18.90 17.52 -10.39
N GLU A 101 18.02 18.17 -11.17
CA GLU A 101 16.59 17.94 -11.14
C GLU A 101 16.27 16.48 -11.53
N PRO A 102 15.42 15.74 -10.77
CA PRO A 102 15.08 14.35 -11.10
C PRO A 102 14.44 14.23 -12.49
N THR A 103 14.82 13.23 -13.25
CA THR A 103 14.17 12.91 -14.53
C THR A 103 12.82 12.22 -14.30
N LEU A 104 11.95 12.20 -15.32
CA LEU A 104 10.69 11.45 -15.28
C LEU A 104 10.93 9.96 -15.04
N GLU A 105 11.94 9.37 -15.71
CA GLU A 105 12.34 7.97 -15.50
C GLU A 105 12.71 7.71 -14.03
N ALA A 106 13.51 8.58 -13.42
CA ALA A 106 13.92 8.45 -12.03
C ALA A 106 12.72 8.56 -11.06
N LEU A 107 11.78 9.50 -11.30
CA LEU A 107 10.56 9.64 -10.51
C LEU A 107 9.68 8.38 -10.62
N LEU A 108 9.44 7.88 -11.82
CA LEU A 108 8.68 6.65 -12.04
C LEU A 108 9.37 5.44 -11.41
N SER A 109 10.69 5.33 -11.55
CA SER A 109 11.48 4.29 -10.90
C SER A 109 11.34 4.32 -9.38
N ALA A 110 11.48 5.49 -8.74
CA ALA A 110 11.33 5.67 -7.30
C ALA A 110 9.92 5.30 -6.78
N PHE A 111 8.88 5.43 -7.62
CA PHE A 111 7.52 5.06 -7.25
C PHE A 111 7.21 3.59 -7.52
N LEU A 112 7.59 3.05 -8.68
CA LEU A 112 7.16 1.73 -9.15
C LEU A 112 8.00 0.58 -8.57
N ARG A 113 9.33 0.74 -8.52
CA ARG A 113 10.26 -0.33 -8.12
C ARG A 113 10.04 -0.83 -6.69
N PRO A 114 9.88 0.01 -5.66
CA PRO A 114 9.71 -0.50 -4.29
C PRO A 114 8.55 -1.50 -4.14
N TYR A 115 7.47 -1.29 -4.88
CA TYR A 115 6.35 -2.23 -4.88
C TYR A 115 6.68 -3.53 -5.61
N LEU A 116 7.31 -3.45 -6.79
CA LEU A 116 7.66 -4.62 -7.60
C LEU A 116 8.72 -5.48 -6.91
N GLU A 117 9.72 -4.88 -6.29
CA GLU A 117 10.74 -5.57 -5.50
C GLU A 117 10.13 -6.33 -4.33
N LYS A 118 9.22 -5.68 -3.57
CA LYS A 118 8.50 -6.34 -2.48
C LYS A 118 7.63 -7.48 -2.97
N ALA A 119 6.87 -7.29 -4.04
CA ALA A 119 6.01 -8.32 -4.62
C ALA A 119 6.84 -9.47 -5.24
N GLY A 120 8.02 -9.17 -5.82
CA GLY A 120 8.90 -10.13 -6.45
C GLY A 120 9.84 -10.87 -5.50
N ALA A 121 9.97 -10.44 -4.24
CA ALA A 121 10.86 -11.05 -3.25
C ALA A 121 10.42 -12.43 -2.76
N GLY A 122 9.26 -12.94 -3.19
CA GLY A 122 8.75 -14.26 -2.81
C GLY A 122 8.11 -14.32 -1.42
N ASP A 123 7.98 -13.20 -0.72
CA ASP A 123 7.26 -13.13 0.56
C ASP A 123 5.76 -13.31 0.32
N PRO A 124 5.12 -14.38 0.85
CA PRO A 124 3.69 -14.64 0.66
C PRO A 124 2.79 -13.49 1.13
N GLN A 125 3.21 -12.73 2.13
CA GLN A 125 2.44 -11.59 2.64
C GLN A 125 2.47 -10.42 1.65
N TRP A 126 3.59 -10.15 1.00
CA TRP A 126 3.66 -9.11 -0.03
C TRP A 126 2.92 -9.49 -1.30
N LEU A 127 2.92 -10.78 -1.68
CA LEU A 127 2.09 -11.28 -2.78
C LEU A 127 0.59 -11.15 -2.46
N ALA A 128 0.19 -11.46 -1.22
CA ALA A 128 -1.18 -11.24 -0.76
C ALA A 128 -1.55 -9.74 -0.83
N TYR A 129 -0.68 -8.87 -0.33
CA TYR A 129 -0.88 -7.43 -0.40
C TYR A 129 -1.00 -6.91 -1.84
N ALA A 130 -0.19 -7.40 -2.77
CA ALA A 130 -0.29 -7.01 -4.18
C ALA A 130 -1.69 -7.27 -4.77
N ARG A 131 -2.29 -8.42 -4.42
CA ARG A 131 -3.69 -8.74 -4.80
C ARG A 131 -4.70 -7.82 -4.13
N LEU A 132 -4.48 -7.48 -2.85
CA LEU A 132 -5.37 -6.56 -2.12
C LEU A 132 -5.34 -5.15 -2.71
N VAL A 133 -4.16 -4.62 -3.04
CA VAL A 133 -4.04 -3.29 -3.66
C VAL A 133 -4.77 -3.26 -5.00
N ALA A 134 -4.61 -4.28 -5.84
CA ALA A 134 -5.33 -4.36 -7.11
C ALA A 134 -6.86 -4.37 -6.90
N MET A 135 -7.35 -5.12 -5.90
CA MET A 135 -8.77 -5.18 -5.53
C MET A 135 -9.28 -3.82 -5.02
N VAL A 136 -8.56 -3.18 -4.11
CA VAL A 136 -8.93 -1.87 -3.55
C VAL A 136 -8.96 -0.80 -4.64
N SER A 137 -7.98 -0.82 -5.55
CA SER A 137 -7.88 0.15 -6.64
C SER A 137 -8.97 -0.01 -7.71
N ALA A 138 -9.57 -1.21 -7.84
CA ALA A 138 -10.58 -1.52 -8.84
C ALA A 138 -12.03 -1.32 -8.34
N ASP A 139 -12.26 -1.14 -7.04
CA ASP A 139 -13.59 -1.10 -6.44
C ASP A 139 -13.82 0.20 -5.66
N SER A 140 -14.75 1.02 -6.14
CA SER A 140 -15.09 2.32 -5.54
C SER A 140 -15.60 2.24 -4.09
N ARG A 141 -16.03 1.08 -3.60
CA ARG A 141 -16.33 0.86 -2.17
C ARG A 141 -15.16 1.26 -1.28
N TRP A 142 -13.95 1.11 -1.77
CA TRP A 142 -12.71 1.31 -1.03
C TRP A 142 -12.05 2.68 -1.28
N HIS A 143 -12.77 3.64 -1.91
CA HIS A 143 -12.20 4.96 -2.20
C HIS A 143 -11.58 5.62 -0.97
N ARG A 144 -12.21 5.48 0.22
CA ARG A 144 -11.67 6.03 1.48
C ARG A 144 -10.33 5.41 1.91
N ILE A 145 -10.11 4.13 1.57
CA ILE A 145 -8.81 3.49 1.81
C ILE A 145 -7.78 4.10 0.87
N SER A 146 -8.11 4.27 -0.41
CA SER A 146 -7.24 4.90 -1.40
C SER A 146 -6.86 6.33 -0.98
N GLU A 147 -7.85 7.16 -0.64
CA GLU A 147 -7.64 8.54 -0.15
C GLU A 147 -6.70 8.61 1.07
N ARG A 148 -6.81 7.66 1.98
CA ARG A 148 -6.00 7.66 3.20
C ARG A 148 -4.62 7.02 3.02
N CYS A 149 -4.55 5.92 2.26
CA CYS A 149 -3.37 5.07 2.22
C CYS A 149 -2.49 5.29 1.01
N PHE A 150 -3.04 5.74 -0.13
CA PHE A 150 -2.32 5.81 -1.40
C PHE A 150 -2.17 7.23 -1.94
N ASP A 151 -3.25 8.01 -1.92
CA ASP A 151 -3.30 9.33 -2.53
C ASP A 151 -2.31 10.34 -1.95
N PRO A 152 -1.99 10.36 -0.63
CA PRO A 152 -1.00 11.29 -0.12
C PRO A 152 0.37 11.09 -0.76
N THR A 153 0.83 9.84 -0.91
CA THR A 153 2.12 9.54 -1.55
C THR A 153 2.05 9.77 -3.06
N ALA A 154 0.98 9.35 -3.73
CA ALA A 154 0.77 9.60 -5.15
C ALA A 154 0.79 11.11 -5.46
N GLY A 155 0.12 11.92 -4.63
CA GLY A 155 0.08 13.38 -4.78
C GLY A 155 1.45 14.05 -4.73
N VAL A 156 2.37 13.53 -3.91
CA VAL A 156 3.76 14.03 -3.86
C VAL A 156 4.46 13.77 -5.21
N PHE A 157 4.36 12.56 -5.76
CA PHE A 157 4.99 12.24 -7.06
C PHE A 157 4.33 12.98 -8.23
N ILE A 158 3.00 13.11 -8.24
CA ILE A 158 2.28 13.91 -9.24
C ILE A 158 2.75 15.38 -9.21
N ALA A 159 3.01 15.92 -8.02
CA ALA A 159 3.52 17.29 -7.89
C ALA A 159 4.95 17.43 -8.45
N GLU A 160 5.82 16.43 -8.27
CA GLU A 160 7.16 16.42 -8.87
C GLU A 160 7.09 16.29 -10.40
N ILE A 161 6.23 15.41 -10.92
CA ILE A 161 6.01 15.28 -12.38
C ILE A 161 5.48 16.60 -12.95
N ALA A 162 4.55 17.28 -12.27
CA ALA A 162 4.02 18.57 -12.72
C ALA A 162 5.10 19.66 -12.85
N ARG A 163 6.20 19.57 -12.09
CA ARG A 163 7.35 20.51 -12.23
C ARG A 163 8.10 20.27 -13.55
N LEU A 164 8.21 19.00 -13.96
CA LEU A 164 8.88 18.65 -15.22
C LEU A 164 8.04 19.03 -16.45
N PHE A 165 6.72 19.10 -16.30
CA PHE A 165 5.78 19.38 -17.38
C PHE A 165 4.86 20.55 -17.01
N PRO A 166 5.41 21.80 -16.92
CA PRO A 166 4.65 22.96 -16.45
C PRO A 166 3.51 23.37 -17.40
N HIS A 167 3.52 22.89 -18.65
CA HIS A 167 2.49 23.17 -19.65
C HIS A 167 1.35 22.11 -19.65
N ALA A 168 1.56 20.95 -19.05
CA ALA A 168 0.56 19.92 -18.98
C ALA A 168 -0.48 20.20 -17.88
N ASP A 169 -1.75 19.94 -18.19
CA ASP A 169 -2.80 20.09 -17.19
C ASP A 169 -2.75 18.98 -16.14
N ARG A 170 -3.16 19.30 -14.91
CA ARG A 170 -3.12 18.37 -13.78
C ARG A 170 -3.95 17.10 -13.99
N PRO A 171 -5.18 17.14 -14.58
CA PRO A 171 -5.92 15.93 -14.90
C PRO A 171 -5.15 14.96 -15.80
N THR A 172 -4.47 15.45 -16.85
CA THR A 172 -3.70 14.61 -17.77
C THR A 172 -2.49 13.98 -17.08
N ILE A 173 -1.80 14.72 -16.20
CA ILE A 173 -0.70 14.17 -15.36
C ILE A 173 -1.24 13.06 -14.44
N ALA A 174 -2.35 13.31 -13.73
CA ALA A 174 -2.95 12.34 -12.82
C ALA A 174 -3.43 11.08 -13.56
N LEU A 175 -4.05 11.23 -14.74
CA LEU A 175 -4.49 10.13 -15.60
C LEU A 175 -3.29 9.25 -16.02
N SER A 176 -2.24 9.87 -16.52
CA SER A 176 -1.01 9.18 -16.94
C SER A 176 -0.33 8.46 -15.78
N PHE A 177 -0.36 9.06 -14.60
CA PHE A 177 0.14 8.43 -13.37
C PHE A 177 -0.70 7.19 -12.99
N ILE A 178 -2.04 7.28 -13.04
CA ILE A 178 -2.94 6.14 -12.77
C ILE A 178 -2.72 5.01 -13.77
N PHE A 179 -2.47 5.31 -15.05
CA PHE A 179 -2.11 4.28 -16.03
C PHE A 179 -0.81 3.56 -15.66
N SER A 180 0.20 4.29 -15.18
CA SER A 180 1.45 3.70 -14.70
C SER A 180 1.23 2.80 -13.47
N VAL A 181 0.38 3.23 -12.52
CA VAL A 181 -0.03 2.41 -11.36
C VAL A 181 -0.77 1.15 -11.82
N SER A 182 -1.71 1.27 -12.74
CA SER A 182 -2.48 0.14 -13.27
C SER A 182 -1.60 -0.88 -13.97
N ALA A 183 -0.62 -0.43 -14.75
CA ALA A 183 0.37 -1.29 -15.40
C ALA A 183 1.25 -2.02 -14.37
N MET A 184 1.69 -1.34 -13.31
CA MET A 184 2.43 -1.94 -12.19
C MET A 184 1.60 -3.02 -11.47
N LEU A 185 0.34 -2.76 -11.18
CA LEU A 185 -0.56 -3.72 -10.54
C LEU A 185 -0.80 -4.95 -11.44
N SER A 186 -1.03 -4.72 -12.73
CA SER A 186 -1.18 -5.79 -13.71
C SER A 186 0.08 -6.65 -13.82
N LEU A 187 1.25 -6.03 -13.85
CA LEU A 187 2.52 -6.76 -13.89
C LEU A 187 2.68 -7.69 -12.69
N SER A 188 2.39 -7.24 -11.47
CA SER A 188 2.56 -8.05 -10.25
C SER A 188 1.53 -9.15 -10.07
N THR A 189 0.34 -9.03 -10.67
CA THR A 189 -0.76 -10.01 -10.51
C THR A 189 -0.91 -10.95 -11.70
N SER A 190 -0.31 -10.64 -12.85
CA SER A 190 -0.54 -11.34 -14.12
C SER A 190 0.75 -11.71 -14.87
N THR A 191 1.88 -11.89 -14.19
CA THR A 191 3.17 -12.29 -14.81
C THR A 191 3.07 -13.60 -15.58
N TRP A 192 2.25 -14.56 -15.13
CA TRP A 192 1.98 -15.81 -15.83
C TRP A 192 1.46 -15.62 -17.27
N ARG A 193 0.83 -14.48 -17.56
CA ARG A 193 0.33 -14.16 -18.92
C ARG A 193 1.46 -13.82 -19.88
N ILE A 194 2.56 -13.28 -19.36
CA ILE A 194 3.73 -12.96 -20.20
C ILE A 194 4.28 -14.25 -20.81
N GLU A 195 4.44 -15.29 -19.98
CA GLU A 195 4.87 -16.61 -20.44
C GLU A 195 3.91 -17.20 -21.46
N ALA A 196 2.59 -17.19 -21.14
CA ALA A 196 1.56 -17.74 -22.01
C ALA A 196 1.47 -17.03 -23.38
N LEU A 197 1.67 -15.70 -23.43
CA LEU A 197 1.54 -14.91 -24.65
C LEU A 197 2.85 -14.88 -25.46
N SER A 198 4.02 -15.02 -24.82
CA SER A 198 5.31 -15.03 -25.51
C SER A 198 5.69 -16.39 -26.09
N ALA A 199 4.95 -17.45 -25.79
CA ALA A 199 5.27 -18.85 -26.08
C ALA A 199 6.68 -19.27 -25.57
N ALA A 200 7.24 -18.53 -24.64
CA ALA A 200 8.55 -18.77 -24.02
C ALA A 200 8.35 -19.64 -22.77
N ALA A 201 8.25 -20.97 -22.98
CA ALA A 201 8.11 -21.88 -21.86
C ALA A 201 9.37 -21.87 -20.97
N GLY A 202 9.19 -21.48 -19.70
CA GLY A 202 10.18 -21.70 -18.64
C GLY A 202 11.19 -20.58 -18.39
N ASP A 203 11.19 -19.49 -19.14
CA ASP A 203 12.11 -18.36 -18.91
C ASP A 203 11.33 -17.11 -18.45
N GLN A 204 10.96 -17.08 -17.17
CA GLN A 204 10.41 -15.86 -16.59
C GLN A 204 11.52 -14.82 -16.41
N PRO A 205 11.40 -13.64 -17.03
CA PRO A 205 12.36 -12.57 -16.81
C PRO A 205 12.47 -12.21 -15.33
N ALA A 206 13.67 -11.97 -14.83
CA ALA A 206 13.87 -11.47 -13.48
C ALA A 206 13.04 -10.19 -13.24
N MET A 207 12.53 -10.02 -12.04
CA MET A 207 11.64 -8.89 -11.69
C MET A 207 12.28 -7.53 -12.02
N ASP A 208 13.60 -7.39 -11.88
CA ASP A 208 14.32 -6.16 -12.23
C ASP A 208 14.19 -5.81 -13.72
N ARG A 209 14.30 -6.81 -14.61
CA ARG A 209 14.12 -6.59 -16.07
C ARG A 209 12.67 -6.19 -16.40
N LEU A 210 11.71 -6.76 -15.71
CA LEU A 210 10.31 -6.39 -15.86
C LEU A 210 10.05 -4.98 -15.34
N ALA A 211 10.66 -4.60 -14.22
CA ALA A 211 10.57 -3.26 -13.66
C ALA A 211 11.20 -2.22 -14.60
N ASP A 212 12.40 -2.50 -15.16
CA ASP A 212 13.06 -1.62 -16.14
C ASP A 212 12.19 -1.40 -17.38
N HIS A 213 11.59 -2.49 -17.88
CA HIS A 213 10.71 -2.41 -19.05
C HIS A 213 9.46 -1.60 -18.75
N LEU A 214 8.84 -1.80 -17.57
CA LEU A 214 7.67 -1.06 -17.15
C LEU A 214 7.98 0.43 -17.01
N VAL A 215 9.09 0.79 -16.36
CA VAL A 215 9.47 2.20 -16.18
C VAL A 215 9.64 2.89 -17.53
N ARG A 216 10.37 2.29 -18.48
CA ARG A 216 10.54 2.84 -19.83
C ARG A 216 9.23 2.94 -20.60
N PHE A 217 8.37 1.94 -20.50
CA PHE A 217 7.03 1.96 -21.11
C PHE A 217 6.19 3.12 -20.58
N CYS A 218 6.12 3.27 -19.26
CA CYS A 218 5.38 4.34 -18.60
C CYS A 218 5.98 5.72 -18.91
N GLU A 219 7.31 5.85 -18.90
CA GLU A 219 7.97 7.11 -19.25
C GLU A 219 7.65 7.55 -20.67
N SER A 220 7.80 6.64 -21.64
CA SER A 220 7.54 6.96 -23.06
C SER A 220 6.07 7.36 -23.28
N GLY A 221 5.13 6.61 -22.68
CA GLY A 221 3.71 6.91 -22.79
C GLY A 221 3.33 8.23 -22.10
N MET A 222 3.90 8.50 -20.93
CA MET A 222 3.66 9.72 -20.19
C MET A 222 4.25 10.93 -20.90
N ARG A 223 5.48 10.86 -21.44
CA ARG A 223 6.05 11.94 -22.26
C ARG A 223 5.18 12.23 -23.48
N ALA A 224 4.77 11.22 -24.24
CA ALA A 224 3.90 11.42 -25.39
C ALA A 224 2.57 12.08 -25.06
N ALA A 225 2.05 11.87 -23.85
CA ALA A 225 0.80 12.48 -23.38
C ALA A 225 0.97 13.89 -22.81
N LEU A 226 2.16 14.23 -22.29
CA LEU A 226 2.40 15.50 -21.57
C LEU A 226 3.19 16.53 -22.40
N ASP A 227 3.94 16.12 -23.42
CA ASP A 227 4.70 17.01 -24.33
C ASP A 227 3.84 17.50 -25.50
N GLY A 228 2.65 16.94 -25.71
CA GLY A 228 1.69 17.33 -26.76
C GLY A 228 0.73 18.37 -26.29
#